data_8b622d6f0e8da3a72c98dcbaff9cea56
#
_entry.id   8b622d6f0e8da3a72c98dcbaff9cea56
#
_cell.length_a   1.000
_cell.length_b   1.000
_cell.length_c   1.000
_cell.angle_alpha   90.00
_cell.angle_beta   90.00
_cell.angle_gamma   90.00
#
_symmetry.space_group_name_H-M   'P 1'
#
loop_
_entity.id
_entity.type
_entity.pdbx_description
1 polymer ?
#
loop_
_entity_poly.entity_id
_entity_poly.type
_entity_poly.pdbx_seq_one_letter_code
_entity_poly.pdbx_strand_id
1 'polypeptide(L)'
;NLRLFTLITNTLAKDKDIGDRWRGFKDIADARHLSNRVEPEVVAALVAAARAAYPRLSHRYYKMKARWLGKDKLMHWDRNAPLPAEDTAPVPWAEAQDKVLSAYGAFSPEMAAIAKTFFDKKWIDAPVRPGKAPGAFAHPTVPSAHPYVLLNYMGKTRDVMTLAHELGHGVHQVLAAKQGALMASTPLTLAETASVFGEMLTFQRVLKSISD
;
A
#
# COMPACT_ATOMS: atom_id res chain seq x y z
N ASN A 1 -12.48 -23.42 -19.62
CA ASN A 1 -13.00 -22.16 -19.02
C ASN A 1 -12.79 -20.90 -19.88
N LEU A 2 -12.12 -20.99 -21.08
CA LEU A 2 -11.86 -19.81 -21.93
C LEU A 2 -13.17 -19.06 -22.28
N ARG A 3 -14.22 -19.77 -22.71
CA ARG A 3 -15.51 -19.17 -23.06
C ARG A 3 -16.13 -18.39 -21.89
N LEU A 4 -16.04 -18.93 -20.66
CA LEU A 4 -16.57 -18.28 -19.47
C LEU A 4 -15.81 -16.99 -19.16
N PHE A 5 -14.48 -17.02 -19.16
CA PHE A 5 -13.66 -15.82 -18.91
C PHE A 5 -13.84 -14.77 -20.00
N THR A 6 -13.96 -15.19 -21.28
CA THR A 6 -14.25 -14.28 -22.39
C THR A 6 -15.61 -13.61 -22.19
N LEU A 7 -16.67 -14.36 -21.82
CA LEU A 7 -17.99 -13.81 -21.56
C LEU A 7 -17.95 -12.79 -20.42
N ILE A 8 -17.33 -13.14 -19.29
CA ILE A 8 -17.21 -12.24 -18.12
C ILE A 8 -16.49 -10.95 -18.53
N THR A 9 -15.33 -11.07 -19.18
CA THR A 9 -14.53 -9.91 -19.59
C THR A 9 -15.30 -8.99 -20.53
N ASN A 10 -15.94 -9.57 -21.55
CA ASN A 10 -16.73 -8.80 -22.52
C ASN A 10 -17.94 -8.13 -21.87
N THR A 11 -18.61 -8.82 -20.93
CA THR A 11 -19.77 -8.28 -20.22
C THR A 11 -19.36 -7.09 -19.36
N LEU A 12 -18.27 -7.21 -18.58
CA LEU A 12 -17.77 -6.12 -17.74
C LEU A 12 -17.28 -4.93 -18.58
N ALA A 13 -16.58 -5.19 -19.69
CA ALA A 13 -16.16 -4.13 -20.60
C ALA A 13 -17.37 -3.41 -21.24
N LYS A 14 -18.42 -4.16 -21.59
CA LYS A 14 -19.63 -3.59 -22.17
C LYS A 14 -20.44 -2.79 -21.15
N ASP A 15 -20.55 -3.28 -19.93
CA ASP A 15 -21.21 -2.57 -18.83
C ASP A 15 -20.52 -1.21 -18.57
N LYS A 16 -19.20 -1.23 -18.50
CA LYS A 16 -18.39 0.01 -18.38
C LYS A 16 -18.64 0.97 -19.55
N ASP A 17 -18.59 0.49 -20.81
CA ASP A 17 -18.85 1.29 -22.02
C ASP A 17 -20.23 1.96 -21.97
N ILE A 18 -21.27 1.23 -21.58
CA ILE A 18 -22.62 1.76 -21.46
C ILE A 18 -22.69 2.84 -20.37
N GLY A 19 -22.13 2.54 -19.19
CA GLY A 19 -22.11 3.48 -18.07
C GLY A 19 -21.37 4.78 -18.39
N ASP A 20 -20.22 4.67 -19.06
CA ASP A 20 -19.42 5.85 -19.47
C ASP A 20 -20.20 6.71 -20.48
N ARG A 21 -20.84 6.10 -21.48
CA ARG A 21 -21.64 6.83 -22.47
C ARG A 21 -22.84 7.54 -21.83
N TRP A 22 -23.54 6.89 -20.92
CA TRP A 22 -24.71 7.49 -20.25
C TRP A 22 -24.31 8.68 -19.38
N ARG A 23 -23.09 8.67 -18.84
CA ARG A 23 -22.52 9.76 -18.01
C ARG A 23 -21.80 10.83 -18.82
N GLY A 24 -21.67 10.64 -20.13
CA GLY A 24 -21.00 11.58 -21.03
C GLY A 24 -19.49 11.61 -20.88
N PHE A 25 -18.89 10.57 -20.31
CA PHE A 25 -17.44 10.43 -20.23
C PHE A 25 -16.83 10.23 -21.61
N LYS A 26 -15.71 10.90 -21.86
CA LYS A 26 -15.00 10.87 -23.15
C LYS A 26 -13.84 9.90 -23.16
N ASP A 27 -13.19 9.76 -22.01
CA ASP A 27 -12.06 8.85 -21.81
C ASP A 27 -12.43 7.71 -20.87
N ILE A 28 -11.82 6.55 -21.09
CA ILE A 28 -12.04 5.35 -20.26
C ILE A 28 -11.65 5.57 -18.79
N ALA A 29 -10.75 6.53 -18.51
CA ALA A 29 -10.29 6.86 -17.17
C ALA A 29 -11.16 7.89 -16.46
N ASP A 30 -12.07 8.60 -17.14
CA ASP A 30 -12.84 9.72 -16.57
C ASP A 30 -13.62 9.33 -15.31
N ALA A 31 -14.27 8.15 -15.33
CA ALA A 31 -14.97 7.65 -14.14
C ALA A 31 -14.05 7.48 -12.92
N ARG A 32 -12.80 7.07 -13.16
CA ARG A 32 -11.78 6.92 -12.11
C ARG A 32 -11.27 8.29 -11.65
N HIS A 33 -11.05 9.23 -12.56
CA HIS A 33 -10.65 10.60 -12.21
C HIS A 33 -11.71 11.27 -11.33
N LEU A 34 -12.99 11.15 -11.69
CA LEU A 34 -14.09 11.66 -10.88
C LEU A 34 -14.14 11.00 -9.49
N SER A 35 -14.04 9.67 -9.44
CA SER A 35 -14.02 8.91 -8.18
C SER A 35 -12.83 9.29 -7.28
N ASN A 36 -11.69 9.57 -7.86
CA ASN A 36 -10.48 10.01 -7.17
C ASN A 36 -10.44 11.52 -6.89
N ARG A 37 -11.44 12.27 -7.35
CA ARG A 37 -11.52 13.74 -7.18
C ARG A 37 -10.25 14.43 -7.68
N VAL A 38 -9.80 14.06 -8.88
CA VAL A 38 -8.58 14.57 -9.51
C VAL A 38 -8.86 14.92 -10.97
N GLU A 39 -8.30 16.01 -11.46
CA GLU A 39 -8.40 16.43 -12.84
C GLU A 39 -7.53 15.55 -13.74
N PRO A 40 -7.98 15.25 -14.98
CA PRO A 40 -7.22 14.43 -15.94
C PRO A 40 -5.81 14.96 -16.22
N GLU A 41 -5.64 16.27 -16.25
CA GLU A 41 -4.36 16.95 -16.51
C GLU A 41 -3.34 16.68 -15.39
N VAL A 42 -3.78 16.60 -14.14
CA VAL A 42 -2.91 16.26 -12.98
C VAL A 42 -2.40 14.83 -13.13
N VAL A 43 -3.26 13.90 -13.51
CA VAL A 43 -2.87 12.50 -13.74
C VAL A 43 -1.92 12.39 -14.93
N ALA A 44 -2.19 13.10 -16.02
CA ALA A 44 -1.32 13.15 -17.20
C ALA A 44 0.07 13.71 -16.85
N ALA A 45 0.14 14.78 -16.07
CA ALA A 45 1.39 15.38 -15.60
C ALA A 45 2.18 14.41 -14.70
N LEU A 46 1.51 13.72 -13.78
CA LEU A 46 2.13 12.70 -12.93
C LEU A 46 2.72 11.55 -13.76
N VAL A 47 1.95 11.02 -14.72
CA VAL A 47 2.42 9.95 -15.61
C VAL A 47 3.61 10.41 -16.44
N ALA A 48 3.56 11.62 -17.00
CA ALA A 48 4.67 12.18 -17.77
C ALA A 48 5.94 12.34 -16.93
N ALA A 49 5.82 12.88 -15.72
CA ALA A 49 6.94 13.04 -14.78
C ALA A 49 7.54 11.67 -14.37
N ALA A 50 6.70 10.70 -14.05
CA ALA A 50 7.14 9.35 -13.71
C ALA A 50 7.91 8.69 -14.87
N ARG A 51 7.38 8.76 -16.09
CA ARG A 51 8.04 8.20 -17.30
C ARG A 51 9.39 8.87 -17.59
N ALA A 52 9.46 10.19 -17.44
CA ALA A 52 10.71 10.94 -17.59
C ALA A 52 11.77 10.55 -16.53
N ALA A 53 11.33 10.13 -15.34
CA ALA A 53 12.22 9.70 -14.27
C ALA A 53 12.76 8.26 -14.44
N TYR A 54 12.14 7.39 -15.27
CA TYR A 54 12.53 5.98 -15.41
C TYR A 54 14.02 5.76 -15.70
N PRO A 55 14.67 6.46 -16.66
CA PRO A 55 16.08 6.25 -16.95
C PRO A 55 16.98 6.51 -15.74
N ARG A 56 16.65 7.53 -14.97
CA ARG A 56 17.43 7.98 -13.82
C ARG A 56 17.19 7.13 -12.56
N LEU A 57 16.00 6.59 -12.37
CA LEU A 57 15.60 5.86 -11.17
C LEU A 57 15.53 4.35 -11.43
N SER A 58 14.45 3.87 -12.01
CA SER A 58 14.18 2.43 -12.10
C SER A 58 15.15 1.70 -13.03
N HIS A 59 15.48 2.27 -14.20
CA HIS A 59 16.45 1.63 -15.09
C HIS A 59 17.85 1.58 -14.46
N ARG A 60 18.24 2.62 -13.73
CA ARG A 60 19.51 2.62 -12.98
C ARG A 60 19.51 1.54 -11.89
N TYR A 61 18.42 1.44 -11.12
CA TYR A 61 18.28 0.41 -10.09
C TYR A 61 18.38 -0.99 -10.68
N TYR A 62 17.65 -1.29 -11.75
CA TYR A 62 17.71 -2.61 -12.38
C TYR A 62 19.07 -2.95 -12.98
N LYS A 63 19.82 -1.97 -13.50
CA LYS A 63 21.21 -2.17 -13.91
C LYS A 63 22.11 -2.52 -12.72
N MET A 64 21.93 -1.87 -11.57
CA MET A 64 22.65 -2.20 -10.35
C MET A 64 22.28 -3.60 -9.85
N LYS A 65 20.99 -3.92 -9.79
CA LYS A 65 20.51 -5.25 -9.37
C LYS A 65 21.03 -6.36 -10.27
N ALA A 66 21.09 -6.17 -11.59
CA ALA A 66 21.69 -7.13 -12.51
C ALA A 66 23.13 -7.44 -12.11
N ARG A 67 23.95 -6.42 -11.86
CA ARG A 67 25.34 -6.60 -11.41
C ARG A 67 25.45 -7.37 -10.10
N TRP A 68 24.60 -7.05 -9.11
CA TRP A 68 24.57 -7.77 -7.82
C TRP A 68 24.22 -9.24 -7.99
N LEU A 69 23.40 -9.59 -8.99
CA LEU A 69 23.03 -10.96 -9.32
C LEU A 69 23.98 -11.63 -10.32
N GLY A 70 25.11 -10.98 -10.69
CA GLY A 70 26.09 -11.52 -11.65
C GLY A 70 25.52 -11.66 -13.08
N LYS A 71 24.58 -10.79 -13.48
CA LYS A 71 23.90 -10.84 -14.78
C LYS A 71 24.18 -9.57 -15.59
N ASP A 72 24.31 -9.71 -16.91
CA ASP A 72 24.40 -8.56 -17.81
C ASP A 72 23.07 -7.82 -17.91
N LYS A 73 21.96 -8.57 -17.89
CA LYS A 73 20.60 -8.04 -17.98
C LYS A 73 19.64 -8.88 -17.14
N LEU A 74 18.71 -8.21 -16.44
CA LEU A 74 17.61 -8.89 -15.76
C LEU A 74 16.54 -9.32 -16.76
N MET A 75 15.98 -10.51 -16.53
CA MET A 75 14.75 -10.95 -17.14
C MET A 75 13.57 -10.51 -16.27
N HIS A 76 12.34 -10.52 -16.81
CA HIS A 76 11.18 -10.06 -16.06
C HIS A 76 10.92 -10.85 -14.76
N TRP A 77 11.29 -12.12 -14.70
CA TRP A 77 11.21 -12.96 -13.49
C TRP A 77 12.27 -12.66 -12.43
N ASP A 78 13.37 -11.99 -12.79
CA ASP A 78 14.40 -11.56 -11.83
C ASP A 78 13.98 -10.31 -11.04
N ARG A 79 12.88 -9.68 -11.40
CA ARG A 79 12.42 -8.41 -10.80
C ARG A 79 12.37 -8.48 -9.27
N ASN A 80 11.81 -9.56 -8.73
CA ASN A 80 11.61 -9.77 -7.29
C ASN A 80 12.61 -10.78 -6.70
N ALA A 81 13.66 -11.16 -7.43
CA ALA A 81 14.69 -12.03 -6.90
C ALA A 81 15.36 -11.40 -5.67
N PRO A 82 15.60 -12.17 -4.59
CA PRO A 82 16.29 -11.66 -3.39
C PRO A 82 17.72 -11.23 -3.73
N LEU A 83 18.26 -10.29 -2.97
CA LEU A 83 19.64 -9.87 -3.11
C LEU A 83 20.57 -10.84 -2.38
N PRO A 84 21.84 -11.04 -2.85
CA PRO A 84 22.77 -12.02 -2.25
C PRO A 84 23.12 -11.76 -0.79
N ALA A 85 23.00 -10.51 -0.33
CA ALA A 85 23.32 -10.10 1.03
C ALA A 85 22.08 -9.74 1.86
N GLU A 86 20.91 -10.27 1.50
CA GLU A 86 19.68 -10.01 2.23
C GLU A 86 19.74 -10.69 3.61
N ASP A 87 19.60 -9.90 4.68
CA ASP A 87 19.44 -10.45 6.02
C ASP A 87 18.08 -11.14 6.12
N THR A 88 18.11 -12.46 6.33
CA THR A 88 16.95 -13.31 6.40
C THR A 88 16.49 -13.60 7.83
N ALA A 89 17.13 -13.01 8.85
CA ALA A 89 16.73 -13.18 10.24
C ALA A 89 15.27 -12.73 10.43
N PRO A 90 14.38 -13.57 10.94
CA PRO A 90 13.00 -13.21 11.13
C PRO A 90 12.83 -12.17 12.24
N VAL A 91 12.08 -11.11 11.98
CA VAL A 91 11.69 -10.11 12.97
C VAL A 91 10.45 -10.65 13.73
N PRO A 92 10.55 -10.90 15.04
CA PRO A 92 9.41 -11.32 15.84
C PRO A 92 8.28 -10.30 15.83
N TRP A 93 7.03 -10.76 15.96
CA TRP A 93 5.86 -9.88 15.94
C TRP A 93 5.92 -8.76 16.99
N ALA A 94 6.34 -9.07 18.23
CA ALA A 94 6.50 -8.07 19.28
C ALA A 94 7.52 -6.99 18.91
N GLU A 95 8.64 -7.38 18.32
CA GLU A 95 9.66 -6.43 17.86
C GLU A 95 9.16 -5.56 16.70
N ALA A 96 8.35 -6.12 15.78
CA ALA A 96 7.72 -5.34 14.72
C ALA A 96 6.77 -4.28 15.28
N GLN A 97 5.96 -4.64 16.29
CA GLN A 97 5.11 -3.69 17.01
C GLN A 97 5.92 -2.55 17.62
N ASP A 98 6.98 -2.87 18.35
CA ASP A 98 7.83 -1.87 19.01
C ASP A 98 8.50 -0.94 18.00
N LYS A 99 9.01 -1.50 16.90
CA LYS A 99 9.62 -0.70 15.81
C LYS A 99 8.64 0.33 15.24
N VAL A 100 7.41 -0.10 14.90
CA VAL A 100 6.39 0.79 14.33
C VAL A 100 5.89 1.80 15.35
N LEU A 101 5.52 1.37 16.55
CA LEU A 101 5.01 2.26 17.60
C LEU A 101 6.04 3.29 18.03
N SER A 102 7.32 2.90 18.14
CA SER A 102 8.40 3.83 18.50
C SER A 102 8.67 4.84 17.37
N ALA A 103 8.56 4.42 16.11
CA ALA A 103 8.70 5.33 14.96
C ALA A 103 7.56 6.37 14.93
N TYR A 104 6.34 5.92 15.11
CA TYR A 104 5.17 6.79 15.18
C TYR A 104 5.21 7.74 16.38
N GLY A 105 5.61 7.22 17.56
CA GLY A 105 5.72 8.01 18.79
C GLY A 105 6.79 9.09 18.74
N ALA A 106 7.88 8.85 18.01
CA ALA A 106 8.92 9.86 17.78
C ALA A 106 8.43 11.05 16.95
N PHE A 107 7.40 10.83 16.10
CA PHE A 107 6.75 11.90 15.33
C PHE A 107 5.58 12.51 16.10
N SER A 108 4.65 11.67 16.60
CA SER A 108 3.45 12.10 17.32
C SER A 108 3.01 11.05 18.34
N PRO A 109 2.99 11.41 19.63
CA PRO A 109 2.43 10.53 20.67
C PRO A 109 0.96 10.14 20.42
N GLU A 110 0.15 11.04 19.85
CA GLU A 110 -1.24 10.76 19.50
C GLU A 110 -1.33 9.69 18.39
N MET A 111 -0.51 9.81 17.34
CA MET A 111 -0.44 8.82 16.26
C MET A 111 -0.08 7.44 16.82
N ALA A 112 0.91 7.37 17.71
CA ALA A 112 1.31 6.11 18.34
C ALA A 112 0.22 5.55 19.25
N ALA A 113 -0.49 6.39 19.99
CA ALA A 113 -1.59 5.96 20.86
C ALA A 113 -2.76 5.35 20.06
N ILE A 114 -3.12 5.95 18.93
CA ILE A 114 -4.13 5.40 18.02
C ILE A 114 -3.64 4.06 17.45
N ALA A 115 -2.42 3.99 16.93
CA ALA A 115 -1.84 2.77 16.39
C ALA A 115 -1.77 1.65 17.44
N LYS A 116 -1.39 1.99 18.70
CA LYS A 116 -1.35 1.03 19.81
C LYS A 116 -2.70 0.40 20.09
N THR A 117 -3.80 1.12 19.89
CA THR A 117 -5.15 0.59 20.05
C THR A 117 -5.43 -0.62 19.17
N PHE A 118 -4.87 -0.66 17.96
CA PHE A 118 -5.02 -1.79 17.04
C PHE A 118 -4.39 -3.07 17.59
N PHE A 119 -3.28 -2.96 18.30
CA PHE A 119 -2.64 -4.09 18.96
C PHE A 119 -3.39 -4.52 20.23
N ASP A 120 -3.67 -3.57 21.11
CA ASP A 120 -4.32 -3.83 22.41
C ASP A 120 -5.70 -4.48 22.23
N LYS A 121 -6.46 -4.00 21.23
CA LYS A 121 -7.83 -4.49 20.94
C LYS A 121 -7.88 -5.59 19.90
N LYS A 122 -6.73 -6.04 19.39
CA LYS A 122 -6.62 -7.12 18.39
C LYS A 122 -7.38 -6.84 17.09
N TRP A 123 -7.29 -5.61 16.61
CA TRP A 123 -7.89 -5.20 15.33
C TRP A 123 -7.03 -5.57 14.10
N ILE A 124 -5.95 -6.35 14.32
CA ILE A 124 -5.03 -6.81 13.28
C ILE A 124 -5.10 -8.33 13.18
N ASP A 125 -5.47 -8.84 12.02
CA ASP A 125 -5.33 -10.25 11.68
C ASP A 125 -3.99 -10.46 10.97
N ALA A 126 -2.93 -10.81 11.73
CA ALA A 126 -1.57 -10.92 11.24
C ALA A 126 -1.14 -12.31 10.76
N PRO A 127 -1.55 -13.44 11.39
CA PRO A 127 -0.99 -14.75 11.04
C PRO A 127 -1.37 -15.23 9.65
N VAL A 128 -0.43 -15.92 8.98
CA VAL A 128 -0.71 -16.66 7.74
C VAL A 128 -1.54 -17.91 8.07
N ARG A 129 -2.62 -18.15 7.30
CA ARG A 129 -3.49 -19.32 7.47
C ARG A 129 -3.99 -19.83 6.12
N PRO A 130 -4.23 -21.13 5.95
CA PRO A 130 -4.89 -21.67 4.77
C PRO A 130 -6.25 -21.00 4.52
N GLY A 131 -6.53 -20.63 3.27
CA GLY A 131 -7.78 -19.99 2.86
C GLY A 131 -7.87 -18.48 3.16
N LYS A 132 -6.90 -17.88 3.85
CA LYS A 132 -6.84 -16.44 4.06
C LYS A 132 -6.46 -15.72 2.76
N ALA A 133 -7.08 -14.57 2.50
CA ALA A 133 -6.74 -13.73 1.35
C ALA A 133 -5.27 -13.31 1.39
N PRO A 134 -4.55 -13.34 0.26
CA PRO A 134 -3.17 -12.89 0.19
C PRO A 134 -3.08 -11.36 0.26
N GLY A 135 -1.87 -10.85 0.52
CA GLY A 135 -1.60 -9.42 0.61
C GLY A 135 -1.90 -8.82 1.98
N ALA A 136 -2.18 -7.53 2.01
CA ALA A 136 -2.53 -6.77 3.20
C ALA A 136 -3.53 -5.68 2.83
N PHE A 137 -4.34 -5.24 3.78
CA PHE A 137 -5.21 -4.07 3.64
C PHE A 137 -5.69 -3.56 4.99
N ALA A 138 -6.02 -2.27 5.05
CA ALA A 138 -6.78 -1.67 6.12
C ALA A 138 -8.19 -1.33 5.62
N HIS A 139 -9.22 -1.71 6.37
CA HIS A 139 -10.62 -1.44 6.03
C HIS A 139 -11.29 -0.59 7.10
N PRO A 140 -11.88 0.57 6.76
CA PRO A 140 -12.45 1.50 7.72
C PRO A 140 -13.73 1.00 8.40
N THR A 141 -14.41 0.03 7.83
CA THR A 141 -15.78 -0.39 8.21
C THR A 141 -16.76 0.77 8.14
N VAL A 142 -17.33 1.17 9.28
CA VAL A 142 -18.21 2.35 9.39
C VAL A 142 -17.74 3.23 10.56
N PRO A 143 -18.04 4.56 10.56
CA PRO A 143 -17.58 5.48 11.62
C PRO A 143 -18.01 5.10 13.05
N SER A 144 -19.11 4.38 13.21
CA SER A 144 -19.62 3.91 14.51
C SER A 144 -18.93 2.63 15.03
N ALA A 145 -18.12 1.98 14.20
CA ALA A 145 -17.29 0.84 14.57
C ALA A 145 -15.81 1.26 14.55
N HIS A 146 -14.90 0.32 14.24
CA HIS A 146 -13.47 0.60 14.14
C HIS A 146 -12.90 -0.04 12.88
N PRO A 147 -11.77 0.47 12.37
CA PRO A 147 -11.05 -0.17 11.28
C PRO A 147 -10.51 -1.54 11.66
N TYR A 148 -10.27 -2.38 10.65
CA TYR A 148 -9.53 -3.63 10.75
C TYR A 148 -8.35 -3.62 9.80
N VAL A 149 -7.27 -4.29 10.21
CA VAL A 149 -6.09 -4.54 9.38
C VAL A 149 -5.93 -6.03 9.15
N LEU A 150 -5.76 -6.43 7.89
CA LEU A 150 -5.38 -7.78 7.51
C LEU A 150 -3.93 -7.76 7.01
N LEU A 151 -3.12 -8.69 7.53
CA LEU A 151 -1.74 -8.93 7.11
C LEU A 151 -1.51 -10.42 6.87
N ASN A 152 -0.42 -10.74 6.18
CA ASN A 152 0.17 -12.06 6.14
C ASN A 152 1.63 -11.95 6.62
N TYR A 153 1.80 -11.79 7.93
CA TYR A 153 3.09 -11.54 8.56
C TYR A 153 3.92 -12.83 8.67
N MET A 154 5.11 -12.82 8.08
CA MET A 154 6.06 -13.95 8.07
C MET A 154 7.39 -13.60 8.73
N GLY A 155 7.54 -12.41 9.29
CA GLY A 155 8.77 -11.96 9.96
C GLY A 155 9.82 -11.34 9.03
N LYS A 156 9.51 -11.05 7.78
CA LYS A 156 10.45 -10.36 6.90
C LYS A 156 10.48 -8.86 7.22
N THR A 157 11.62 -8.21 6.98
CA THR A 157 11.72 -6.74 7.10
C THR A 157 10.65 -6.03 6.28
N ARG A 158 10.33 -6.53 5.09
CA ARG A 158 9.21 -6.03 4.28
C ARG A 158 7.86 -6.13 4.99
N ASP A 159 7.64 -7.16 5.80
CA ASP A 159 6.36 -7.33 6.52
C ASP A 159 6.22 -6.27 7.61
N VAL A 160 7.34 -5.82 8.21
CA VAL A 160 7.36 -4.70 9.15
C VAL A 160 6.98 -3.39 8.44
N MET A 161 7.49 -3.18 7.23
CA MET A 161 7.11 -2.02 6.42
C MET A 161 5.63 -2.08 6.02
N THR A 162 5.13 -3.27 5.63
CA THR A 162 3.71 -3.48 5.34
C THR A 162 2.83 -3.21 6.59
N LEU A 163 3.24 -3.68 7.77
CA LEU A 163 2.53 -3.36 9.02
C LEU A 163 2.45 -1.83 9.25
N ALA A 164 3.57 -1.12 9.08
CA ALA A 164 3.60 0.33 9.21
C ALA A 164 2.70 1.02 8.16
N HIS A 165 2.68 0.52 6.93
CA HIS A 165 1.82 1.02 5.86
C HIS A 165 0.33 0.88 6.23
N GLU A 166 -0.10 -0.33 6.57
CA GLU A 166 -1.52 -0.59 6.89
C GLU A 166 -1.97 0.12 8.18
N LEU A 167 -1.09 0.24 9.18
CA LEU A 167 -1.37 1.04 10.36
C LEU A 167 -1.48 2.54 10.06
N GLY A 168 -0.73 3.04 9.08
CA GLY A 168 -0.88 4.41 8.59
C GLY A 168 -2.29 4.67 8.06
N HIS A 169 -2.82 3.75 7.25
CA HIS A 169 -4.24 3.77 6.85
C HIS A 169 -5.16 3.67 8.06
N GLY A 170 -4.90 2.74 8.99
CA GLY A 170 -5.72 2.54 10.18
C GLY A 170 -5.85 3.80 11.03
N VAL A 171 -4.74 4.48 11.32
CA VAL A 171 -4.72 5.76 12.05
C VAL A 171 -5.53 6.81 11.30
N HIS A 172 -5.33 6.95 9.99
CA HIS A 172 -6.10 7.88 9.17
C HIS A 172 -7.60 7.59 9.22
N GLN A 173 -7.99 6.33 9.11
CA GLN A 173 -9.39 5.90 9.16
C GLN A 173 -10.06 6.20 10.52
N VAL A 174 -9.34 6.02 11.63
CA VAL A 174 -9.82 6.41 12.97
C VAL A 174 -10.05 7.92 13.04
N LEU A 175 -9.13 8.71 12.53
CA LEU A 175 -9.25 10.18 12.54
C LEU A 175 -10.36 10.65 11.59
N ALA A 176 -10.47 10.06 10.41
CA ALA A 176 -11.48 10.38 9.41
C ALA A 176 -12.91 10.04 9.86
N ALA A 177 -13.10 9.04 10.74
CA ALA A 177 -14.40 8.66 11.26
C ALA A 177 -15.17 9.84 11.91
N LYS A 178 -14.45 10.82 12.45
CA LYS A 178 -15.03 12.06 13.02
C LYS A 178 -15.79 12.92 11.99
N GLN A 179 -15.53 12.72 10.70
CA GLN A 179 -16.23 13.41 9.61
C GLN A 179 -17.64 12.86 9.34
N GLY A 180 -18.02 11.77 9.99
CA GLY A 180 -19.32 11.11 9.81
C GLY A 180 -19.41 10.24 8.57
N ALA A 181 -20.51 9.50 8.44
CA ALA A 181 -20.68 8.45 7.43
C ALA A 181 -20.51 8.90 5.98
N LEU A 182 -20.89 10.13 5.66
CA LEU A 182 -20.82 10.65 4.28
C LEU A 182 -19.42 11.16 3.89
N MET A 183 -18.60 11.55 4.86
CA MET A 183 -17.31 12.21 4.61
C MET A 183 -16.10 11.44 5.12
N ALA A 184 -16.28 10.32 5.82
CA ALA A 184 -15.17 9.50 6.32
C ALA A 184 -14.43 8.74 5.23
N SER A 185 -15.06 8.50 4.08
CA SER A 185 -14.44 7.80 2.95
C SER A 185 -13.38 8.67 2.26
N THR A 186 -12.18 8.12 2.10
CA THR A 186 -11.04 8.83 1.51
C THR A 186 -10.82 8.36 0.07
N PRO A 187 -10.71 9.28 -0.91
CA PRO A 187 -10.34 8.90 -2.28
C PRO A 187 -8.91 8.34 -2.34
N LEU A 188 -8.63 7.46 -3.31
CA LEU A 188 -7.32 6.81 -3.45
C LEU A 188 -6.15 7.81 -3.58
N THR A 189 -6.39 8.96 -4.19
CA THR A 189 -5.38 10.04 -4.32
C THR A 189 -4.86 10.59 -3.00
N LEU A 190 -5.61 10.42 -1.91
CA LEU A 190 -5.23 10.89 -0.57
C LEU A 190 -4.92 9.74 0.40
N ALA A 191 -5.47 8.55 0.15
CA ALA A 191 -5.36 7.43 1.07
C ALA A 191 -3.89 7.03 1.31
N GLU A 192 -3.11 6.91 0.25
CA GLU A 192 -1.70 6.49 0.33
C GLU A 192 -0.77 7.53 0.96
N THR A 193 -1.19 8.78 1.10
CA THR A 193 -0.40 9.79 1.82
C THR A 193 -0.19 9.37 3.27
N ALA A 194 -1.22 8.86 3.93
CA ALA A 194 -1.13 8.42 5.32
C ALA A 194 -0.32 7.14 5.50
N SER A 195 -0.52 6.15 4.61
CA SER A 195 0.16 4.86 4.67
C SER A 195 1.66 4.98 4.38
N VAL A 196 2.02 5.66 3.30
CA VAL A 196 3.42 5.89 2.92
C VAL A 196 4.13 6.77 3.96
N PHE A 197 3.43 7.72 4.58
CA PHE A 197 3.99 8.50 5.68
C PHE A 197 4.38 7.61 6.88
N GLY A 198 3.48 6.73 7.32
CA GLY A 198 3.76 5.77 8.39
C GLY A 198 4.89 4.80 8.06
N GLU A 199 4.89 4.31 6.83
CA GLU A 199 5.98 3.46 6.31
C GLU A 199 7.33 4.18 6.32
N MET A 200 7.40 5.43 5.86
CA MET A 200 8.62 6.21 5.81
C MET A 200 9.17 6.57 7.20
N LEU A 201 8.32 6.87 8.17
CA LEU A 201 8.75 7.07 9.56
C LEU A 201 9.45 5.82 10.10
N THR A 202 8.86 4.65 9.86
CA THR A 202 9.41 3.36 10.29
C THR A 202 10.69 3.03 9.55
N PHE A 203 10.71 3.20 8.23
CA PHE A 203 11.89 2.97 7.40
C PHE A 203 13.10 3.79 7.85
N GLN A 204 12.91 5.10 8.05
CA GLN A 204 14.00 5.99 8.51
C GLN A 204 14.54 5.58 9.88
N ARG A 205 13.67 5.13 10.78
CA ARG A 205 14.10 4.65 12.10
C ARG A 205 14.89 3.35 12.01
N VAL A 206 14.44 2.39 11.21
CA VAL A 206 15.16 1.14 10.96
C VAL A 206 16.51 1.42 10.30
N LEU A 207 16.54 2.31 9.31
CA LEU A 207 17.80 2.67 8.63
C LEU A 207 18.84 3.27 9.59
N LYS A 208 18.42 4.15 10.50
CA LYS A 208 19.31 4.70 11.53
C LYS A 208 19.87 3.62 12.46
N SER A 209 19.07 2.63 12.85
CA SER A 209 19.53 1.54 13.73
C SER A 209 20.52 0.56 13.09
N ILE A 210 20.70 0.61 11.78
CA ILE A 210 21.67 -0.21 11.04
C ILE A 210 22.99 0.56 10.83
N SER A 211 22.91 1.91 10.87
CA SER A 211 24.04 2.78 10.58
C SER A 211 24.86 3.10 11.83
N ASP A 212 24.38 2.77 13.02
CA ASP A 212 25.04 2.86 14.32
C ASP A 212 25.63 1.48 14.70
#